data_76e7bc016b979fdc7d38acc43e8759ce
#
_entry.id   76e7bc016b979fdc7d38acc43e8759ce
#
_cell.length_a   1.000
_cell.length_b   1.000
_cell.length_c   1.000
_cell.angle_alpha   90.00
_cell.angle_beta   90.00
_cell.angle_gamma   90.00
#
_symmetry.space_group_name_H-M   'P 1'
#
loop_
_entity.id
_entity.type
_entity.pdbx_description
1 polymer ?
#
loop_
_entity_poly.entity_id
_entity_poly.type
_entity_poly.pdbx_seq_one_letter_code
_entity_poly.pdbx_strand_id
1 'polypeptide(L)'
;MATYEETAHKIIKDAIKSAIFIDENAKEPYSDDKPQETDRSIALYNQFKDNGISLSVYKYSNTNYLTHKDYIFANRDLVLLDWKLEGEDHGGEKSLELLDEIVNRQRHIHFCVIYTSEKEDYVLKNILSYFSGSTKAEYEDFKIDLADKEEEIKEIMPILNELSLKRFTDWKVLYNEIRRSKRELLSYILENIVCDSSLCSLIKCGMAFDNDTIKSNIQEPCPSSIDCVLHTLCIENTIIIILNKEDVNPDILFQKFGETISTYRWGVMQLAGLEMQNIQKKNCSFIDENILRVTRKALGYHRNEDFDNFEDFLRNVMLEQQALNLRDEKLTLVEAIDREPYDEKLQEEYTSMNVFYNSVCLKKNKPISFGDVFRCDGEYYICITALCDCARPGKRNNSFYFAKGTSITCNDALKIGDGGFISYLNNNEYVKWNLKSSSDEPVYIVPESLLVPCNLIVDQKIEVEKLVFENGVSKIKTYVFEYVTTIKQNYTQRIANHAFTHPVRVGIDFVKKK
;
A
#
# COMPACT_ATOMS: atom_id res chain seq x y z
N MET A 1 25.03 1.03 20.90
CA MET A 1 24.11 0.67 19.79
C MET A 1 23.94 1.92 18.95
N ALA A 2 23.83 1.78 17.63
CA ALA A 2 23.50 2.91 16.75
C ALA A 2 22.10 3.43 17.10
N THR A 3 21.86 4.74 16.96
CA THR A 3 20.52 5.31 17.15
C THR A 3 19.58 4.89 16.04
N TYR A 4 18.29 5.12 16.22
CA TYR A 4 17.30 4.87 15.17
C TYR A 4 17.63 5.67 13.89
N GLU A 5 17.97 6.96 14.03
CA GLU A 5 18.31 7.84 12.93
C GLU A 5 19.57 7.37 12.17
N GLU A 6 20.63 6.98 12.89
CA GLU A 6 21.86 6.45 12.27
C GLU A 6 21.58 5.17 11.50
N THR A 7 20.73 4.30 12.05
CA THR A 7 20.32 3.04 11.40
C THR A 7 19.47 3.31 10.17
N ALA A 8 18.48 4.20 10.27
CA ALA A 8 17.62 4.61 9.15
C ALA A 8 18.45 5.21 8.01
N HIS A 9 19.39 6.10 8.32
CA HIS A 9 20.32 6.69 7.36
C HIS A 9 21.15 5.63 6.60
N LYS A 10 21.64 4.64 7.32
CA LYS A 10 22.40 3.53 6.71
C LYS A 10 21.53 2.70 5.78
N ILE A 11 20.28 2.36 6.20
CA ILE A 11 19.34 1.60 5.38
C ILE A 11 19.04 2.34 4.07
N ILE A 12 18.77 3.65 4.15
CA ILE A 12 18.49 4.50 2.99
C ILE A 12 19.71 4.52 2.04
N LYS A 13 20.91 4.76 2.57
CA LYS A 13 22.15 4.78 1.80
C LYS A 13 22.42 3.43 1.11
N ASP A 14 22.13 2.34 1.78
CA ASP A 14 22.27 0.99 1.24
C ASP A 14 21.24 0.68 0.15
N ALA A 15 20.05 1.26 0.24
CA ALA A 15 18.95 1.03 -0.69
C ALA A 15 19.11 1.78 -2.01
N ILE A 16 19.62 3.00 -1.96
CA ILE A 16 19.76 3.84 -3.15
C ILE A 16 21.08 3.53 -3.85
N LYS A 17 21.00 2.91 -5.02
CA LYS A 17 22.15 2.61 -5.89
C LYS A 17 21.99 3.25 -7.26
N SER A 18 20.77 3.53 -7.69
CA SER A 18 20.42 4.13 -8.97
C SER A 18 19.53 5.35 -8.75
N ALA A 19 19.98 6.51 -9.19
CA ALA A 19 19.23 7.76 -9.16
C ALA A 19 19.14 8.38 -10.55
N ILE A 20 18.11 9.22 -10.76
CA ILE A 20 18.00 10.05 -11.95
C ILE A 20 17.59 11.47 -11.55
N PHE A 21 18.22 12.47 -12.15
CA PHE A 21 17.83 13.87 -12.05
C PHE A 21 17.16 14.32 -13.35
N ILE A 22 15.93 14.79 -13.26
CA ILE A 22 15.08 15.23 -14.37
C ILE A 22 14.83 16.74 -14.22
N ASP A 23 15.34 17.52 -15.16
CA ASP A 23 15.21 18.96 -15.16
C ASP A 23 15.35 19.48 -16.61
N GLU A 24 14.57 20.48 -17.02
CA GLU A 24 14.63 21.03 -18.37
C GLU A 24 15.97 21.75 -18.67
N ASN A 25 16.60 22.28 -17.63
CA ASN A 25 17.87 23.00 -17.70
C ASN A 25 19.08 22.10 -17.41
N ALA A 26 18.83 20.80 -17.13
CA ALA A 26 19.91 19.86 -16.86
C ALA A 26 20.88 19.74 -18.05
N LYS A 27 22.16 19.58 -17.75
CA LYS A 27 23.16 19.25 -18.75
C LYS A 27 23.42 17.76 -18.73
N GLU A 28 23.06 17.09 -19.81
CA GLU A 28 23.44 15.69 -20.00
C GLU A 28 24.95 15.53 -20.20
N PRO A 29 25.54 14.46 -19.67
CA PRO A 29 26.95 14.15 -19.94
C PRO A 29 27.24 14.05 -21.46
N TYR A 30 28.31 14.67 -21.89
CA TYR A 30 28.74 14.67 -23.29
C TYR A 30 27.86 15.46 -24.28
N SER A 31 26.92 16.27 -23.82
CA SER A 31 26.19 17.20 -24.68
C SER A 31 27.04 18.44 -24.99
N ASP A 32 26.94 18.95 -26.23
CA ASP A 32 27.62 20.18 -26.65
C ASP A 32 26.91 21.46 -26.17
N ASP A 33 25.77 21.34 -25.52
CA ASP A 33 24.98 22.46 -25.03
C ASP A 33 25.75 23.29 -24.00
N LYS A 34 25.73 24.61 -24.19
CA LYS A 34 26.22 25.55 -23.17
C LYS A 34 25.22 25.56 -22.02
N PRO A 35 25.65 25.22 -20.81
CA PRO A 35 24.70 25.12 -19.70
C PRO A 35 24.25 26.49 -19.19
N GLN A 36 22.97 26.62 -18.85
CA GLN A 36 22.47 27.72 -18.05
C GLN A 36 22.67 27.49 -16.55
N GLU A 37 22.64 26.22 -16.10
CA GLU A 37 22.88 25.78 -14.71
C GLU A 37 23.92 24.64 -14.63
N THR A 38 25.10 24.81 -15.24
CA THR A 38 26.15 23.77 -15.32
C THR A 38 26.55 23.22 -13.97
N ASP A 39 26.63 24.09 -13.00
CA ASP A 39 27.25 23.78 -11.73
C ASP A 39 26.39 22.84 -10.88
N ARG A 40 25.05 22.96 -10.96
CA ARG A 40 24.14 22.16 -10.15
C ARG A 40 24.11 20.69 -10.56
N SER A 41 23.97 20.39 -11.84
CA SER A 41 23.99 18.98 -12.34
C SER A 41 25.31 18.29 -12.04
N ILE A 42 26.43 19.02 -12.17
CA ILE A 42 27.78 18.51 -11.86
C ILE A 42 27.95 18.30 -10.35
N ALA A 43 27.48 19.24 -9.53
CA ALA A 43 27.55 19.15 -8.08
C ALA A 43 26.73 17.92 -7.58
N LEU A 44 25.50 17.76 -8.07
CA LEU A 44 24.68 16.57 -7.78
C LEU A 44 25.37 15.29 -8.21
N TYR A 45 25.91 15.25 -9.43
CA TYR A 45 26.62 14.07 -9.92
C TYR A 45 27.80 13.69 -9.01
N ASN A 46 28.62 14.66 -8.61
CA ASN A 46 29.76 14.41 -7.73
C ASN A 46 29.31 13.93 -6.35
N GLN A 47 28.33 14.59 -5.76
CA GLN A 47 27.78 14.19 -4.46
C GLN A 47 27.26 12.75 -4.46
N PHE A 48 26.47 12.37 -5.46
CA PHE A 48 25.93 11.03 -5.57
C PHE A 48 27.04 9.99 -5.79
N LYS A 49 28.00 10.31 -6.63
CA LYS A 49 29.18 9.48 -6.88
C LYS A 49 29.98 9.24 -5.59
N ASP A 50 30.22 10.29 -4.79
CA ASP A 50 30.97 10.19 -3.53
C ASP A 50 30.21 9.34 -2.48
N ASN A 51 28.88 9.23 -2.59
CA ASN A 51 28.04 8.34 -1.80
C ASN A 51 27.89 6.93 -2.40
N GLY A 52 28.57 6.62 -3.52
CA GLY A 52 28.52 5.31 -4.19
C GLY A 52 27.22 5.05 -4.94
N ILE A 53 26.53 6.11 -5.39
CA ILE A 53 25.26 6.07 -6.11
C ILE A 53 25.50 6.49 -7.56
N SER A 54 24.94 5.73 -8.50
CA SER A 54 24.95 6.10 -9.91
C SER A 54 23.85 7.11 -10.20
N LEU A 55 24.22 8.35 -10.55
CA LEU A 55 23.28 9.38 -10.97
C LEU A 55 23.24 9.49 -12.48
N SER A 56 22.07 9.29 -13.08
CA SER A 56 21.76 9.68 -14.46
C SER A 56 21.23 11.11 -14.47
N VAL A 57 21.64 11.91 -15.43
CA VAL A 57 21.11 13.26 -15.65
C VAL A 57 20.29 13.23 -16.93
N TYR A 58 19.05 13.67 -16.89
CA TYR A 58 18.14 13.69 -18.03
C TYR A 58 17.60 15.10 -18.25
N LYS A 59 17.91 15.67 -19.41
CA LYS A 59 17.34 16.94 -19.86
C LYS A 59 15.93 16.69 -20.37
N TYR A 60 14.94 17.18 -19.63
CA TYR A 60 13.55 16.99 -20.01
C TYR A 60 13.18 17.77 -21.28
N SER A 61 12.41 17.11 -22.13
CA SER A 61 11.77 17.69 -23.30
C SER A 61 10.52 16.91 -23.63
N ASN A 62 9.41 17.59 -23.88
CA ASN A 62 8.12 16.97 -24.26
C ASN A 62 8.22 16.04 -25.47
N THR A 63 9.16 16.30 -26.39
CA THR A 63 9.36 15.48 -27.59
C THR A 63 10.13 14.20 -27.32
N ASN A 64 11.09 14.23 -26.40
CA ASN A 64 12.02 13.11 -26.15
C ASN A 64 11.53 12.17 -25.04
N TYR A 65 10.78 12.70 -24.08
CA TYR A 65 10.30 11.97 -22.92
C TYR A 65 9.55 10.67 -23.28
N LEU A 66 8.64 10.72 -24.28
CA LEU A 66 7.83 9.56 -24.67
C LEU A 66 8.66 8.37 -25.19
N THR A 67 9.80 8.66 -25.85
CA THR A 67 10.71 7.65 -26.38
C THR A 67 11.65 7.08 -25.33
N HIS A 68 11.87 7.80 -24.23
CA HIS A 68 12.84 7.43 -23.19
C HIS A 68 12.20 6.98 -21.88
N LYS A 69 10.88 6.73 -21.84
CA LYS A 69 10.15 6.35 -20.61
C LYS A 69 10.82 5.21 -19.84
N ASP A 70 11.24 4.16 -20.51
CA ASP A 70 11.87 3.02 -19.84
C ASP A 70 13.26 3.35 -19.27
N TYR A 71 14.03 4.17 -19.97
CA TYR A 71 15.31 4.68 -19.45
C TYR A 71 15.11 5.54 -18.20
N ILE A 72 14.09 6.40 -18.20
CA ILE A 72 13.83 7.34 -17.11
C ILE A 72 13.35 6.60 -15.87
N PHE A 73 12.37 5.69 -16.02
CA PHE A 73 11.64 5.13 -14.89
C PHE A 73 12.01 3.70 -14.49
N ALA A 74 12.67 2.92 -15.37
CA ALA A 74 12.94 1.53 -15.05
C ALA A 74 14.03 1.39 -13.97
N ASN A 75 13.71 0.67 -12.89
CA ASN A 75 14.64 0.30 -11.81
C ASN A 75 15.39 1.49 -11.17
N ARG A 76 14.69 2.60 -10.92
CA ARG A 76 15.24 3.74 -10.20
C ARG A 76 14.89 3.63 -8.72
N ASP A 77 15.91 3.70 -7.86
CA ASP A 77 15.72 3.74 -6.41
C ASP A 77 15.35 5.17 -5.95
N LEU A 78 15.82 6.19 -6.69
CA LEU A 78 15.57 7.61 -6.41
C LEU A 78 15.36 8.41 -7.70
N VAL A 79 14.31 9.20 -7.74
CA VAL A 79 14.07 10.20 -8.79
C VAL A 79 14.16 11.59 -8.17
N LEU A 80 15.02 12.44 -8.71
CA LEU A 80 15.04 13.87 -8.42
C LEU A 80 14.32 14.57 -9.58
N LEU A 81 13.19 15.21 -9.27
CA LEU A 81 12.31 15.80 -10.27
C LEU A 81 12.16 17.29 -10.04
N ASP A 82 12.44 18.11 -11.05
CA ASP A 82 12.11 19.53 -10.99
C ASP A 82 10.60 19.74 -11.10
N TRP A 83 10.10 20.74 -10.38
CA TRP A 83 8.67 21.08 -10.41
C TRP A 83 8.27 21.83 -11.69
N LYS A 84 9.13 22.70 -12.17
CA LYS A 84 8.90 23.44 -13.43
C LYS A 84 9.60 22.76 -14.58
N LEU A 85 8.80 22.29 -15.54
CA LEU A 85 9.29 21.68 -16.77
C LEU A 85 8.68 22.40 -17.97
N GLU A 86 9.51 22.61 -18.97
CA GLU A 86 9.26 23.14 -20.33
C GLU A 86 7.99 23.98 -20.56
N GLY A 87 8.10 25.29 -20.43
CA GLY A 87 7.08 26.26 -20.85
C GLY A 87 5.90 26.47 -19.92
N GLU A 88 5.95 25.98 -18.70
CA GLU A 88 4.89 26.17 -17.72
C GLU A 88 5.08 27.47 -16.93
N ASP A 89 4.07 28.37 -16.94
CA ASP A 89 4.14 29.63 -16.21
C ASP A 89 4.21 29.42 -14.68
N HIS A 90 3.41 28.50 -14.14
CA HIS A 90 3.36 28.18 -12.71
C HIS A 90 3.93 26.81 -12.37
N GLY A 91 4.28 25.99 -13.34
CA GLY A 91 4.84 24.64 -13.16
C GLY A 91 3.85 23.62 -12.60
N GLY A 92 4.25 22.37 -12.65
CA GLY A 92 3.57 21.28 -11.95
C GLY A 92 2.75 20.33 -12.82
N GLU A 93 2.19 20.72 -13.95
CA GLU A 93 1.38 19.82 -14.78
C GLU A 93 2.22 18.65 -15.31
N LYS A 94 3.37 18.96 -15.92
CA LYS A 94 4.27 17.93 -16.46
C LYS A 94 4.95 17.11 -15.36
N SER A 95 5.33 17.76 -14.29
CA SER A 95 5.94 17.08 -13.14
C SER A 95 4.96 16.13 -12.45
N LEU A 96 3.67 16.48 -12.38
CA LEU A 96 2.62 15.60 -11.87
C LEU A 96 2.34 14.42 -12.83
N GLU A 97 2.35 14.64 -14.15
CA GLU A 97 2.28 13.55 -15.15
C GLU A 97 3.45 12.57 -14.99
N LEU A 98 4.68 13.08 -14.79
CA LEU A 98 5.86 12.24 -14.53
C LEU A 98 5.77 11.52 -13.19
N LEU A 99 5.29 12.21 -12.16
CA LEU A 99 5.10 11.62 -10.84
C LEU A 99 4.08 10.48 -10.86
N ASP A 100 3.02 10.61 -11.65
CA ASP A 100 2.06 9.53 -11.88
C ASP A 100 2.71 8.30 -12.53
N GLU A 101 3.54 8.52 -13.55
CA GLU A 101 4.31 7.43 -14.16
C GLU A 101 5.27 6.76 -13.16
N ILE A 102 5.92 7.53 -12.27
CA ILE A 102 6.79 7.01 -11.21
C ILE A 102 5.99 6.12 -10.25
N VAL A 103 4.89 6.62 -9.73
CA VAL A 103 4.01 5.92 -8.78
C VAL A 103 3.47 4.61 -9.38
N ASN A 104 3.02 4.63 -10.63
CA ASN A 104 2.35 3.48 -11.25
C ASN A 104 3.30 2.41 -11.78
N ARG A 105 4.52 2.76 -12.17
CA ARG A 105 5.46 1.81 -12.81
C ARG A 105 6.29 1.00 -11.86
N GLN A 106 6.63 1.53 -10.70
CA GLN A 106 7.56 0.87 -9.79
C GLN A 106 6.83 0.09 -8.70
N ARG A 107 7.19 -1.19 -8.55
CA ARG A 107 6.56 -2.10 -7.58
C ARG A 107 7.34 -2.27 -6.27
N HIS A 108 8.59 -1.84 -6.24
CA HIS A 108 9.43 -1.80 -5.04
C HIS A 108 9.34 -0.45 -4.34
N ILE A 109 9.73 -0.38 -3.08
CA ILE A 109 9.81 0.90 -2.35
C ILE A 109 10.92 1.74 -2.99
N HIS A 110 10.59 2.95 -3.37
CA HIS A 110 11.49 3.90 -3.99
C HIS A 110 11.15 5.33 -3.56
N PHE A 111 12.02 6.27 -3.92
CA PHE A 111 11.91 7.66 -3.50
C PHE A 111 11.75 8.59 -4.69
N CYS A 112 10.95 9.63 -4.51
CA CYS A 112 10.87 10.76 -5.42
C CYS A 112 11.09 12.05 -4.63
N VAL A 113 12.12 12.81 -4.97
CA VAL A 113 12.36 14.14 -4.42
C VAL A 113 11.91 15.16 -5.45
N ILE A 114 10.89 15.95 -5.12
CA ILE A 114 10.55 17.16 -5.87
C ILE A 114 11.53 18.25 -5.42
N TYR A 115 12.51 18.53 -6.26
CA TYR A 115 13.57 19.49 -5.98
C TYR A 115 13.28 20.79 -6.71
N THR A 116 12.70 21.77 -6.02
CA THR A 116 12.02 22.92 -6.63
C THR A 116 12.45 24.26 -6.03
N SER A 117 12.23 25.36 -6.77
CA SER A 117 12.29 26.74 -6.26
C SER A 117 10.92 27.29 -5.83
N GLU A 118 9.85 26.52 -6.04
CA GLU A 118 8.52 26.91 -5.56
C GLU A 118 8.35 26.61 -4.06
N LYS A 119 7.33 27.21 -3.44
CA LYS A 119 7.00 26.96 -2.03
C LYS A 119 6.52 25.51 -1.85
N GLU A 120 7.07 24.82 -0.87
CA GLU A 120 6.76 23.41 -0.59
C GLU A 120 5.27 23.18 -0.35
N ASP A 121 4.60 24.07 0.40
CA ASP A 121 3.15 23.97 0.66
C ASP A 121 2.31 24.02 -0.63
N TYR A 122 2.71 24.87 -1.59
CA TYR A 122 2.04 24.95 -2.89
C TYR A 122 2.20 23.64 -3.67
N VAL A 123 3.41 23.11 -3.71
CA VAL A 123 3.71 21.84 -4.39
C VAL A 123 2.94 20.70 -3.72
N LEU A 124 3.00 20.58 -2.38
CA LEU A 124 2.28 19.58 -1.61
C LEU A 124 0.77 19.60 -1.91
N LYS A 125 0.16 20.79 -1.88
CA LYS A 125 -1.26 20.99 -2.16
C LYS A 125 -1.65 20.49 -3.56
N ASN A 126 -0.82 20.76 -4.57
CA ASN A 126 -1.05 20.29 -5.92
C ASN A 126 -0.92 18.76 -6.05
N ILE A 127 0.07 18.14 -5.41
CA ILE A 127 0.20 16.69 -5.37
C ILE A 127 -1.03 16.05 -4.71
N LEU A 128 -1.49 16.58 -3.58
CA LEU A 128 -2.68 16.09 -2.88
C LEU A 128 -3.96 16.20 -3.71
N SER A 129 -4.11 17.28 -4.47
CA SER A 129 -5.24 17.49 -5.38
C SER A 129 -5.19 16.51 -6.56
N TYR A 130 -4.02 16.37 -7.17
CA TYR A 130 -3.80 15.51 -8.33
C TYR A 130 -4.04 14.03 -8.02
N PHE A 131 -3.57 13.55 -6.86
CA PHE A 131 -3.71 12.16 -6.40
C PHE A 131 -4.86 11.97 -5.40
N SER A 132 -5.92 12.75 -5.51
CA SER A 132 -7.06 12.71 -4.59
C SER A 132 -8.01 11.51 -4.78
N GLY A 133 -7.88 10.78 -5.89
CA GLY A 133 -8.78 9.69 -6.25
C GLY A 133 -10.11 10.14 -6.84
N SER A 134 -10.17 11.37 -7.37
CA SER A 134 -11.33 11.87 -8.13
C SER A 134 -10.87 12.56 -9.41
N THR A 135 -11.63 12.35 -10.48
CA THR A 135 -11.35 12.95 -11.78
C THR A 135 -11.77 14.43 -11.82
N LYS A 136 -11.22 15.17 -12.77
CA LYS A 136 -11.62 16.54 -13.02
C LYS A 136 -13.12 16.67 -13.30
N ALA A 137 -13.70 15.72 -14.02
CA ALA A 137 -15.14 15.71 -14.32
C ALA A 137 -15.97 15.53 -13.04
N GLU A 138 -15.61 14.58 -12.16
CA GLU A 138 -16.30 14.40 -10.88
C GLU A 138 -16.26 15.66 -9.99
N TYR A 139 -15.14 16.40 -10.00
CA TYR A 139 -15.08 17.67 -9.26
C TYR A 139 -15.99 18.75 -9.82
N GLU A 140 -16.17 18.81 -11.14
CA GLU A 140 -17.14 19.74 -11.73
C GLU A 140 -18.58 19.31 -11.41
N ASP A 141 -18.89 18.02 -11.40
CA ASP A 141 -20.18 17.50 -10.96
C ASP A 141 -20.46 17.87 -9.48
N PHE A 142 -19.48 17.67 -8.57
CA PHE A 142 -19.62 18.09 -7.17
C PHE A 142 -19.87 19.59 -6.99
N LYS A 143 -19.25 20.45 -7.83
CA LYS A 143 -19.53 21.90 -7.80
C LYS A 143 -20.96 22.20 -8.21
N ILE A 144 -21.49 21.50 -9.23
CA ILE A 144 -22.86 21.67 -9.68
C ILE A 144 -23.83 21.23 -8.59
N ASP A 145 -23.61 20.05 -8.01
CA ASP A 145 -24.48 19.49 -6.96
C ASP A 145 -24.49 20.31 -5.67
N LEU A 146 -23.41 21.03 -5.39
CA LEU A 146 -23.23 21.85 -4.19
C LEU A 146 -23.41 23.36 -4.44
N ALA A 147 -23.82 23.78 -5.66
CA ALA A 147 -23.88 25.18 -6.05
C ALA A 147 -24.75 26.04 -5.12
N ASP A 148 -25.86 25.51 -4.62
CA ASP A 148 -26.76 26.20 -3.70
C ASP A 148 -26.13 26.58 -2.35
N LYS A 149 -25.01 25.92 -2.00
CA LYS A 149 -24.29 26.09 -0.73
C LYS A 149 -22.87 26.63 -0.90
N GLU A 150 -22.51 27.13 -2.09
CA GLU A 150 -21.16 27.56 -2.43
C GLU A 150 -20.60 28.59 -1.43
N GLU A 151 -21.38 29.61 -1.05
CA GLU A 151 -20.94 30.65 -0.10
C GLU A 151 -20.67 30.07 1.30
N GLU A 152 -21.54 29.15 1.77
CA GLU A 152 -21.33 28.47 3.06
C GLU A 152 -20.10 27.54 3.03
N ILE A 153 -19.81 26.92 1.89
CA ILE A 153 -18.63 26.07 1.68
C ILE A 153 -17.37 26.94 1.69
N LYS A 154 -17.39 28.11 1.03
CA LYS A 154 -16.25 29.06 1.05
C LYS A 154 -15.88 29.49 2.47
N GLU A 155 -16.85 29.67 3.36
CA GLU A 155 -16.60 30.00 4.75
C GLU A 155 -15.80 28.92 5.50
N ILE A 156 -16.01 27.64 5.19
CA ILE A 156 -15.32 26.52 5.83
C ILE A 156 -14.09 26.02 5.03
N MET A 157 -13.75 26.62 3.90
CA MET A 157 -12.59 26.21 3.09
C MET A 157 -11.28 26.11 3.88
N PRO A 158 -10.95 27.02 4.81
CA PRO A 158 -9.74 26.86 5.63
C PRO A 158 -9.72 25.54 6.41
N ILE A 159 -10.88 25.12 6.96
CA ILE A 159 -11.01 23.87 7.71
C ILE A 159 -10.93 22.66 6.76
N LEU A 160 -11.56 22.74 5.58
CA LEU A 160 -11.50 21.66 4.57
C LEU A 160 -10.06 21.45 4.05
N ASN A 161 -9.32 22.51 3.83
CA ASN A 161 -7.91 22.43 3.43
C ASN A 161 -7.05 21.80 4.54
N GLU A 162 -7.28 22.18 5.79
CA GLU A 162 -6.58 21.58 6.93
C GLU A 162 -6.95 20.10 7.13
N LEU A 163 -8.21 19.71 6.89
CA LEU A 163 -8.64 18.31 6.90
C LEU A 163 -7.87 17.46 5.89
N SER A 164 -7.61 17.98 4.69
CA SER A 164 -6.83 17.28 3.67
C SER A 164 -5.42 16.96 4.15
N LEU A 165 -4.78 17.89 4.88
CA LEU A 165 -3.44 17.75 5.42
C LEU A 165 -3.40 16.84 6.67
N LYS A 166 -4.41 16.94 7.53
CA LYS A 166 -4.49 16.22 8.82
C LYS A 166 -5.27 14.91 8.77
N ARG A 167 -5.60 14.40 7.61
CA ARG A 167 -6.45 13.20 7.46
C ARG A 167 -5.93 11.93 8.15
N PHE A 168 -4.63 11.87 8.43
CA PHE A 168 -4.01 10.73 9.14
C PHE A 168 -3.71 11.03 10.62
N THR A 169 -4.06 12.21 11.13
CA THR A 169 -3.78 12.62 12.51
C THR A 169 -5.03 13.11 13.23
N ASP A 170 -5.23 14.43 13.31
CA ASP A 170 -6.23 15.07 14.18
C ASP A 170 -7.53 15.47 13.46
N TRP A 171 -7.86 14.82 12.35
CA TRP A 171 -9.03 15.15 11.53
C TRP A 171 -10.36 15.14 12.31
N LYS A 172 -10.49 14.29 13.35
CA LYS A 172 -11.72 14.21 14.16
C LYS A 172 -12.04 15.52 14.89
N VAL A 173 -11.02 16.31 15.24
CA VAL A 173 -11.19 17.62 15.88
C VAL A 173 -11.85 18.58 14.90
N LEU A 174 -11.29 18.68 13.70
CA LEU A 174 -11.80 19.55 12.61
C LEU A 174 -13.19 19.11 12.13
N TYR A 175 -13.42 17.82 12.00
CA TYR A 175 -14.74 17.27 11.68
C TYR A 175 -15.80 17.68 12.71
N ASN A 176 -15.48 17.57 14.01
CA ASN A 176 -16.39 17.95 15.07
C ASN A 176 -16.63 19.46 15.13
N GLU A 177 -15.69 20.27 14.71
CA GLU A 177 -15.83 21.72 14.57
C GLU A 177 -16.88 22.05 13.50
N ILE A 178 -16.76 21.49 12.28
CA ILE A 178 -17.78 21.61 11.23
C ILE A 178 -19.13 21.10 11.70
N ARG A 179 -19.16 19.93 12.34
CA ARG A 179 -20.41 19.32 12.86
C ARG A 179 -21.12 20.19 13.89
N ARG A 180 -20.39 20.95 14.70
CA ARG A 180 -20.97 21.87 15.72
C ARG A 180 -21.41 23.19 15.12
N SER A 181 -20.62 23.75 14.22
CA SER A 181 -20.85 25.10 13.66
C SER A 181 -21.76 25.11 12.44
N LYS A 182 -21.71 24.07 11.59
CA LYS A 182 -22.37 24.00 10.27
C LYS A 182 -23.00 22.63 10.01
N ARG A 183 -23.85 22.15 10.94
CA ARG A 183 -24.42 20.80 10.89
C ARG A 183 -25.27 20.54 9.63
N GLU A 184 -26.06 21.53 9.20
CA GLU A 184 -26.90 21.38 8.01
C GLU A 184 -26.07 21.31 6.74
N LEU A 185 -25.04 22.17 6.64
CA LEU A 185 -24.09 22.13 5.54
C LEU A 185 -23.34 20.78 5.49
N LEU A 186 -22.91 20.27 6.65
CA LEU A 186 -22.27 18.96 6.72
C LEU A 186 -23.19 17.85 6.19
N SER A 187 -24.45 17.81 6.62
CA SER A 187 -25.41 16.81 6.13
C SER A 187 -25.59 16.93 4.61
N TYR A 188 -25.73 18.16 4.10
CA TYR A 188 -25.88 18.42 2.69
C TYR A 188 -24.66 17.96 1.85
N ILE A 189 -23.42 18.20 2.32
CA ILE A 189 -22.20 17.72 1.66
C ILE A 189 -22.19 16.19 1.63
N LEU A 190 -22.50 15.53 2.76
CA LEU A 190 -22.46 14.06 2.85
C LEU A 190 -23.55 13.36 2.02
N GLU A 191 -24.68 14.02 1.76
CA GLU A 191 -25.76 13.52 0.90
C GLU A 191 -25.41 13.62 -0.58
N ASN A 192 -24.68 14.66 -1.00
CA ASN A 192 -24.35 14.93 -2.40
C ASN A 192 -22.98 14.36 -2.83
N ILE A 193 -22.03 14.22 -1.89
CA ILE A 193 -20.73 13.57 -2.17
C ILE A 193 -20.68 12.23 -1.41
N VAL A 194 -21.11 11.17 -2.05
CA VAL A 194 -21.11 9.83 -1.45
C VAL A 194 -19.75 9.18 -1.57
N CYS A 195 -19.13 8.89 -0.42
CA CYS A 195 -17.84 8.22 -0.30
C CYS A 195 -17.86 7.18 0.82
N ASP A 196 -16.82 6.35 0.90
CA ASP A 196 -16.63 5.32 1.95
C ASP A 196 -16.60 5.90 3.37
N SER A 197 -16.27 7.18 3.52
CA SER A 197 -16.25 7.88 4.80
C SER A 197 -16.62 9.36 4.67
N SER A 198 -17.17 9.91 5.75
CA SER A 198 -17.48 11.34 5.86
C SER A 198 -16.24 12.23 5.69
N LEU A 199 -15.07 11.75 6.11
CA LEU A 199 -13.81 12.46 5.91
C LEU A 199 -13.47 12.58 4.42
N CYS A 200 -13.63 11.50 3.68
CA CYS A 200 -13.39 11.48 2.23
C CYS A 200 -14.32 12.47 1.51
N SER A 201 -15.62 12.49 1.84
CA SER A 201 -16.58 13.43 1.25
C SER A 201 -16.19 14.89 1.50
N LEU A 202 -15.75 15.23 2.73
CA LEU A 202 -15.31 16.59 3.07
C LEU A 202 -14.02 16.99 2.34
N ILE A 203 -13.05 16.08 2.24
CA ILE A 203 -11.81 16.32 1.49
C ILE A 203 -12.12 16.57 0.02
N LYS A 204 -12.97 15.74 -0.60
CA LYS A 204 -13.38 15.89 -1.99
C LYS A 204 -14.16 17.21 -2.20
N CYS A 205 -15.01 17.60 -1.26
CA CYS A 205 -15.67 18.91 -1.28
C CYS A 205 -14.63 20.05 -1.29
N GLY A 206 -13.67 20.05 -0.36
CA GLY A 206 -12.60 21.03 -0.33
C GLY A 206 -11.81 21.11 -1.65
N MET A 207 -11.41 19.96 -2.18
CA MET A 207 -10.68 19.87 -3.45
C MET A 207 -11.53 20.35 -4.65
N ALA A 208 -12.84 20.11 -4.65
CA ALA A 208 -13.74 20.59 -5.71
C ALA A 208 -13.74 22.12 -5.79
N PHE A 209 -13.87 22.80 -4.64
CA PHE A 209 -13.95 24.26 -4.58
C PHE A 209 -12.59 24.98 -4.56
N ASP A 210 -11.49 24.24 -4.50
CA ASP A 210 -10.15 24.81 -4.63
C ASP A 210 -9.79 25.00 -6.12
N ASN A 211 -9.80 26.26 -6.57
CA ASN A 211 -9.52 26.59 -7.96
C ASN A 211 -8.02 26.74 -8.26
N ASP A 212 -7.18 26.81 -7.21
CA ASP A 212 -5.75 27.07 -7.35
C ASP A 212 -4.92 25.79 -7.48
N THR A 213 -5.57 24.61 -7.54
CA THR A 213 -4.91 23.32 -7.61
C THR A 213 -5.13 22.59 -8.93
N ILE A 214 -4.10 21.87 -9.34
CA ILE A 214 -4.12 21.03 -10.53
C ILE A 214 -4.91 19.75 -10.23
N LYS A 215 -5.92 19.46 -11.03
CA LYS A 215 -6.77 18.28 -10.92
C LYS A 215 -6.46 17.31 -12.04
N SER A 216 -6.45 16.02 -11.71
CA SER A 216 -6.14 14.95 -12.66
C SER A 216 -7.38 14.29 -13.22
N ASN A 217 -7.16 13.35 -14.16
CA ASN A 217 -8.16 12.38 -14.60
C ASN A 217 -7.94 10.99 -13.97
N ILE A 218 -7.17 10.91 -12.89
CA ILE A 218 -6.81 9.67 -12.21
C ILE A 218 -7.85 9.39 -11.12
N GLN A 219 -8.49 8.22 -11.16
CA GLN A 219 -9.39 7.78 -10.10
C GLN A 219 -8.66 7.17 -8.88
N GLU A 220 -7.45 6.71 -9.08
CA GLU A 220 -6.49 6.16 -8.09
C GLU A 220 -5.06 6.50 -8.57
N PRO A 221 -4.05 6.52 -7.70
CA PRO A 221 -3.98 6.20 -6.28
C PRO A 221 -4.14 7.42 -5.35
N CYS A 222 -4.49 7.18 -4.08
CA CYS A 222 -4.55 8.20 -3.04
C CYS A 222 -3.33 8.12 -2.12
N PRO A 223 -2.90 9.25 -1.51
CA PRO A 223 -1.87 9.23 -0.49
C PRO A 223 -2.23 8.31 0.68
N SER A 224 -1.29 7.45 1.07
CA SER A 224 -1.41 6.55 2.23
C SER A 224 -0.91 7.16 3.53
N SER A 225 -0.07 8.20 3.46
CA SER A 225 0.35 8.99 4.62
C SER A 225 0.87 10.36 4.20
N ILE A 226 0.80 11.35 5.11
CA ILE A 226 1.24 12.73 4.89
C ILE A 226 1.87 13.27 6.17
N ASP A 227 2.99 13.96 6.03
CA ASP A 227 3.58 14.82 7.05
C ASP A 227 3.78 16.22 6.47
N CYS A 228 2.96 17.18 6.93
CA CYS A 228 2.97 18.55 6.40
C CYS A 228 4.20 19.34 6.87
N VAL A 229 4.77 19.00 8.02
CA VAL A 229 5.95 19.71 8.56
C VAL A 229 7.20 19.32 7.79
N LEU A 230 7.29 18.06 7.41
CA LEU A 230 8.40 17.53 6.62
C LEU A 230 8.16 17.61 5.11
N HIS A 231 7.01 18.12 4.66
CA HIS A 231 6.57 18.10 3.26
C HIS A 231 6.79 16.74 2.59
N THR A 232 6.40 15.69 3.33
CA THR A 232 6.65 14.29 2.93
C THR A 232 5.33 13.53 2.88
N LEU A 233 5.16 12.71 1.85
CA LEU A 233 3.98 11.88 1.70
C LEU A 233 4.35 10.54 1.05
N CYS A 234 3.49 9.53 1.26
CA CYS A 234 3.63 8.24 0.62
C CYS A 234 2.40 7.96 -0.26
N ILE A 235 2.66 7.60 -1.51
CA ILE A 235 1.63 7.16 -2.46
C ILE A 235 2.06 5.82 -3.00
N GLU A 236 1.28 4.77 -2.77
CA GLU A 236 1.63 3.38 -3.09
C GLU A 236 3.01 3.02 -2.49
N ASN A 237 3.99 2.68 -3.34
CA ASN A 237 5.36 2.35 -2.92
C ASN A 237 6.35 3.52 -3.05
N THR A 238 5.84 4.72 -3.37
CA THR A 238 6.65 5.93 -3.60
C THR A 238 6.64 6.82 -2.38
N ILE A 239 7.80 7.05 -1.79
CA ILE A 239 7.99 8.06 -0.74
C ILE A 239 8.40 9.36 -1.42
N ILE A 240 7.53 10.37 -1.33
CA ILE A 240 7.71 11.66 -2.00
C ILE A 240 8.13 12.69 -0.96
N ILE A 241 9.19 13.42 -1.25
CA ILE A 241 9.72 14.50 -0.42
C ILE A 241 9.82 15.76 -1.27
N ILE A 242 9.41 16.88 -0.71
CA ILE A 242 9.54 18.18 -1.38
C ILE A 242 10.68 18.95 -0.70
N LEU A 243 11.69 19.33 -1.47
CA LEU A 243 12.85 20.09 -0.98
C LEU A 243 13.05 21.36 -1.81
N ASN A 244 13.21 22.50 -1.14
CA ASN A 244 13.45 23.76 -1.80
C ASN A 244 14.92 23.91 -2.23
N LYS A 245 15.14 24.31 -3.49
CA LYS A 245 16.47 24.52 -4.09
C LYS A 245 17.25 25.69 -3.43
N GLU A 246 16.53 26.62 -2.78
CA GLU A 246 17.14 27.76 -2.09
C GLU A 246 17.68 27.35 -0.72
N ASP A 247 16.97 26.43 -0.03
CA ASP A 247 17.33 25.99 1.31
C ASP A 247 18.27 24.78 1.32
N VAL A 248 18.18 23.94 0.27
CA VAL A 248 18.94 22.69 0.14
C VAL A 248 19.80 22.72 -1.13
N ASN A 249 21.07 23.05 -0.98
CA ASN A 249 22.00 22.99 -2.10
C ASN A 249 22.41 21.54 -2.46
N PRO A 250 22.98 21.29 -3.65
CA PRO A 250 23.37 19.96 -4.07
C PRO A 250 24.30 19.22 -3.10
N ASP A 251 25.19 19.91 -2.40
CA ASP A 251 26.21 19.29 -1.54
C ASP A 251 25.62 18.65 -0.28
N ILE A 252 24.47 19.15 0.20
CA ILE A 252 23.79 18.64 1.40
C ILE A 252 22.47 17.88 1.08
N LEU A 253 22.06 17.83 -0.18
CA LEU A 253 20.78 17.25 -0.58
C LEU A 253 20.61 15.83 -0.07
N PHE A 254 21.59 14.97 -0.25
CA PHE A 254 21.50 13.58 0.17
C PHE A 254 21.44 13.42 1.70
N GLN A 255 22.15 14.27 2.42
CA GLN A 255 22.09 14.32 3.88
C GLN A 255 20.70 14.76 4.34
N LYS A 256 20.19 15.87 3.78
CA LYS A 256 18.87 16.41 4.13
C LYS A 256 17.74 15.41 3.81
N PHE A 257 17.82 14.75 2.66
CA PHE A 257 16.94 13.67 2.28
C PHE A 257 16.91 12.55 3.34
N GLY A 258 18.07 12.07 3.77
CA GLY A 258 18.19 11.02 4.78
C GLY A 258 17.63 11.46 6.14
N GLU A 259 17.91 12.69 6.59
CA GLU A 259 17.36 13.28 7.81
C GLU A 259 15.82 13.33 7.77
N THR A 260 15.26 13.79 6.65
CA THR A 260 13.81 13.90 6.46
C THR A 260 13.13 12.52 6.57
N ILE A 261 13.66 11.50 5.88
CA ILE A 261 13.08 10.15 5.95
C ILE A 261 13.22 9.52 7.33
N SER A 262 14.35 9.72 8.02
CA SER A 262 14.56 9.14 9.36
C SER A 262 13.64 9.74 10.43
N THR A 263 13.19 10.98 10.24
CA THR A 263 12.26 11.67 11.13
C THR A 263 10.80 11.54 10.70
N TYR A 264 10.53 11.01 9.51
CA TYR A 264 9.18 10.83 8.99
C TYR A 264 8.39 9.80 9.82
N ARG A 265 7.37 10.27 10.54
CA ARG A 265 6.61 9.47 11.51
C ARG A 265 6.05 8.16 10.93
N TRP A 266 5.58 8.21 9.70
CA TRP A 266 4.91 7.08 9.04
C TRP A 266 5.87 6.18 8.25
N GLY A 267 7.18 6.48 8.30
CA GLY A 267 8.20 5.81 7.50
C GLY A 267 8.75 4.51 8.07
N VAL A 268 8.48 4.17 9.34
CA VAL A 268 9.14 3.04 10.02
C VAL A 268 8.95 1.69 9.31
N MET A 269 7.75 1.39 8.83
CA MET A 269 7.48 0.11 8.14
C MET A 269 8.03 0.10 6.71
N GLN A 270 8.06 1.26 6.04
CA GLN A 270 8.74 1.42 4.76
C GLN A 270 10.24 1.22 4.91
N LEU A 271 10.86 1.76 5.95
CA LEU A 271 12.27 1.54 6.26
C LEU A 271 12.57 0.06 6.55
N ALA A 272 11.71 -0.62 7.32
CA ALA A 272 11.85 -2.07 7.56
C ALA A 272 11.73 -2.87 6.26
N GLY A 273 10.78 -2.51 5.39
CA GLY A 273 10.64 -3.11 4.05
C GLY A 273 11.86 -2.85 3.17
N LEU A 274 12.42 -1.64 3.23
CA LEU A 274 13.61 -1.25 2.49
C LEU A 274 14.86 -2.01 2.98
N GLU A 275 15.02 -2.18 4.30
CA GLU A 275 16.07 -3.00 4.88
C GLU A 275 15.96 -4.45 4.39
N MET A 276 14.74 -5.01 4.36
CA MET A 276 14.50 -6.35 3.84
C MET A 276 14.84 -6.47 2.35
N GLN A 277 14.50 -5.47 1.53
CA GLN A 277 14.91 -5.42 0.11
C GLN A 277 16.44 -5.38 -0.04
N ASN A 278 17.14 -4.63 0.81
CA ASN A 278 18.59 -4.57 0.81
C ASN A 278 19.23 -5.93 1.16
N ILE A 279 18.66 -6.61 2.17
CA ILE A 279 19.11 -7.95 2.57
C ILE A 279 18.88 -8.94 1.42
N GLN A 280 17.72 -8.89 0.77
CA GLN A 280 17.41 -9.73 -0.40
C GLN A 280 18.39 -9.51 -1.55
N LYS A 281 18.69 -8.25 -1.89
CA LYS A 281 19.65 -7.91 -2.96
C LYS A 281 21.06 -8.46 -2.66
N LYS A 282 21.45 -8.53 -1.38
CA LYS A 282 22.79 -8.97 -0.96
C LYS A 282 22.91 -10.50 -0.80
N ASN A 283 21.87 -11.14 -0.27
CA ASN A 283 21.99 -12.49 0.29
C ASN A 283 21.11 -13.54 -0.40
N CYS A 284 20.26 -13.15 -1.37
CA CYS A 284 19.48 -14.12 -2.11
C CYS A 284 20.24 -14.65 -3.32
N SER A 285 20.69 -15.88 -3.22
CA SER A 285 21.21 -16.64 -4.35
C SER A 285 20.29 -17.83 -4.63
N PHE A 286 19.88 -17.97 -5.90
CA PHE A 286 19.18 -19.17 -6.38
C PHE A 286 20.12 -20.20 -7.02
N ILE A 287 21.41 -19.85 -7.11
CA ILE A 287 22.39 -20.70 -7.79
C ILE A 287 23.16 -21.48 -6.73
N ASP A 288 22.95 -22.79 -6.72
CA ASP A 288 23.76 -23.74 -5.96
C ASP A 288 24.34 -24.83 -6.89
N GLU A 289 25.15 -25.70 -6.33
CA GLU A 289 25.81 -26.77 -7.10
C GLU A 289 24.82 -27.73 -7.76
N ASN A 290 23.68 -28.00 -7.13
CA ASN A 290 22.66 -28.90 -7.66
C ASN A 290 21.88 -28.22 -8.79
N ILE A 291 21.51 -26.94 -8.62
CA ILE A 291 20.79 -26.18 -9.65
C ILE A 291 21.62 -26.06 -10.92
N LEU A 292 22.94 -25.88 -10.81
CA LEU A 292 23.84 -25.79 -11.97
C LEU A 292 23.87 -27.07 -12.81
N ARG A 293 23.45 -28.21 -12.27
CA ARG A 293 23.36 -29.50 -12.98
C ARG A 293 22.03 -29.71 -13.70
N VAL A 294 21.03 -28.85 -13.45
CA VAL A 294 19.70 -28.97 -14.07
C VAL A 294 19.74 -28.50 -15.52
N THR A 295 19.41 -29.41 -16.44
CA THR A 295 19.32 -29.09 -17.86
C THR A 295 17.91 -28.67 -18.25
N ARG A 296 17.79 -27.90 -19.35
CA ARG A 296 16.48 -27.55 -19.93
C ARG A 296 15.63 -28.78 -20.27
N LYS A 297 16.28 -29.90 -20.65
CA LYS A 297 15.61 -31.16 -20.92
C LYS A 297 15.00 -31.78 -19.67
N ALA A 298 15.74 -31.80 -18.56
CA ALA A 298 15.25 -32.33 -17.27
C ALA A 298 14.07 -31.47 -16.76
N LEU A 299 14.17 -30.16 -16.83
CA LEU A 299 13.09 -29.26 -16.45
C LEU A 299 11.86 -29.43 -17.37
N GLY A 300 12.07 -29.58 -18.67
CA GLY A 300 11.02 -29.85 -19.64
C GLY A 300 10.30 -31.19 -19.42
N TYR A 301 11.03 -32.21 -19.00
CA TYR A 301 10.45 -33.50 -18.61
C TYR A 301 9.53 -33.35 -17.40
N HIS A 302 10.01 -32.72 -16.35
CA HIS A 302 9.20 -32.47 -15.15
C HIS A 302 7.95 -31.63 -15.45
N ARG A 303 8.09 -30.60 -16.30
CA ARG A 303 6.94 -29.84 -16.79
C ARG A 303 5.92 -30.73 -17.52
N ASN A 304 6.32 -31.78 -18.20
CA ASN A 304 5.41 -32.71 -18.86
C ASN A 304 4.64 -33.62 -17.92
N GLU A 305 5.13 -33.93 -16.75
CA GLU A 305 4.49 -34.79 -15.76
C GLU A 305 3.46 -34.08 -14.88
N ASP A 306 3.63 -32.77 -14.63
CA ASP A 306 2.75 -31.97 -13.75
C ASP A 306 2.39 -30.61 -14.38
N PHE A 307 1.43 -30.71 -15.39
CA PHE A 307 1.20 -29.64 -16.30
C PHE A 307 0.59 -28.38 -15.82
N ASP A 308 -0.51 -28.42 -15.01
CA ASP A 308 -1.43 -27.29 -14.80
C ASP A 308 -0.86 -26.25 -13.83
N ASN A 309 0.17 -26.61 -13.04
CA ASN A 309 0.70 -25.76 -11.96
C ASN A 309 2.22 -25.75 -11.85
N PHE A 310 2.94 -26.16 -12.88
CA PHE A 310 4.41 -26.23 -12.83
C PHE A 310 5.07 -24.86 -12.54
N GLU A 311 4.53 -23.80 -13.10
CA GLU A 311 5.02 -22.43 -12.83
C GLU A 311 4.83 -22.04 -11.36
N ASP A 312 3.66 -22.29 -10.80
CA ASP A 312 3.36 -22.01 -9.40
C ASP A 312 4.19 -22.88 -8.45
N PHE A 313 4.39 -24.15 -8.79
CA PHE A 313 5.27 -25.03 -8.06
C PHE A 313 6.71 -24.47 -8.04
N LEU A 314 7.28 -24.16 -9.20
CA LEU A 314 8.64 -23.65 -9.28
C LEU A 314 8.81 -22.31 -8.55
N ARG A 315 7.83 -21.40 -8.67
CA ARG A 315 7.79 -20.14 -7.95
C ARG A 315 7.80 -20.37 -6.43
N ASN A 316 6.97 -21.28 -5.94
CA ASN A 316 6.89 -21.58 -4.51
C ASN A 316 8.19 -22.17 -3.97
N VAL A 317 8.84 -23.09 -4.70
CA VAL A 317 10.15 -23.62 -4.33
C VAL A 317 11.21 -22.51 -4.23
N MET A 318 11.22 -21.60 -5.19
CA MET A 318 12.16 -20.46 -5.18
C MET A 318 11.88 -19.51 -4.01
N LEU A 319 10.61 -19.20 -3.73
CA LEU A 319 10.23 -18.34 -2.60
C LEU A 319 10.58 -18.99 -1.25
N GLU A 320 10.38 -20.30 -1.11
CA GLU A 320 10.75 -21.04 0.10
C GLU A 320 12.26 -21.04 0.31
N GLN A 321 13.05 -21.27 -0.75
CA GLN A 321 14.51 -21.19 -0.67
C GLN A 321 14.96 -19.77 -0.28
N GLN A 322 14.35 -18.72 -0.86
CA GLN A 322 14.60 -17.34 -0.48
C GLN A 322 14.30 -17.09 1.00
N ALA A 323 13.14 -17.53 1.48
CA ALA A 323 12.74 -17.38 2.87
C ALA A 323 13.71 -18.09 3.84
N LEU A 324 14.22 -19.26 3.46
CA LEU A 324 15.21 -20.01 4.24
C LEU A 324 16.57 -19.30 4.27
N ASN A 325 17.04 -18.77 3.14
CA ASN A 325 18.30 -18.03 3.07
C ASN A 325 18.28 -16.73 3.91
N LEU A 326 17.10 -16.15 4.10
CA LEU A 326 16.93 -14.91 4.85
C LEU A 326 16.55 -15.11 6.32
N ARG A 327 16.35 -16.36 6.76
CA ARG A 327 15.85 -16.67 8.11
C ARG A 327 16.71 -16.11 9.23
N ASP A 328 18.03 -16.14 9.06
CA ASP A 328 19.00 -15.77 10.10
C ASP A 328 19.49 -14.33 9.94
N GLU A 329 18.99 -13.60 8.95
CA GLU A 329 19.33 -12.19 8.73
C GLU A 329 18.64 -11.30 9.77
N LYS A 330 19.40 -10.33 10.30
CA LYS A 330 18.91 -9.40 11.31
C LYS A 330 18.30 -8.17 10.67
N LEU A 331 17.19 -7.71 11.23
CA LEU A 331 16.60 -6.40 10.94
C LEU A 331 17.15 -5.40 11.97
N THR A 332 18.17 -4.65 11.57
CA THR A 332 18.88 -3.72 12.45
C THR A 332 18.02 -2.54 12.87
N LEU A 333 17.04 -2.13 12.03
CA LEU A 333 16.07 -1.11 12.37
C LEU A 333 15.24 -1.50 13.59
N VAL A 334 14.79 -2.76 13.65
CA VAL A 334 13.99 -3.27 14.77
C VAL A 334 14.79 -3.29 16.07
N GLU A 335 16.11 -3.57 16.01
CA GLU A 335 17.00 -3.53 17.16
C GLU A 335 17.23 -2.09 17.69
N ALA A 336 17.06 -1.08 16.83
CA ALA A 336 17.22 0.34 17.16
C ALA A 336 15.93 1.00 17.69
N ILE A 337 14.79 0.30 17.67
CA ILE A 337 13.51 0.79 18.22
C ILE A 337 13.45 0.46 19.71
N ASP A 338 13.23 1.47 20.55
CA ASP A 338 13.05 1.31 21.97
C ASP A 338 11.77 0.51 22.31
N ARG A 339 11.79 -0.18 23.45
CA ARG A 339 10.63 -0.90 23.96
C ARG A 339 9.72 0.05 24.72
N GLU A 340 8.48 0.19 24.23
CA GLU A 340 7.50 1.08 24.83
C GLU A 340 6.37 0.29 25.53
N PRO A 341 5.78 0.84 26.61
CA PRO A 341 4.58 0.28 27.20
C PRO A 341 3.37 0.48 26.28
N TYR A 342 2.31 -0.31 26.53
CA TYR A 342 1.04 -0.14 25.80
C TYR A 342 0.43 1.24 26.06
N ASP A 343 0.09 1.97 24.99
CA ASP A 343 -0.61 3.26 25.03
C ASP A 343 -1.98 3.13 24.34
N GLU A 344 -3.05 3.43 25.07
CA GLU A 344 -4.43 3.39 24.52
C GLU A 344 -4.64 4.39 23.37
N LYS A 345 -3.83 5.45 23.29
CA LYS A 345 -3.92 6.44 22.20
C LYS A 345 -3.45 5.88 20.85
N LEU A 346 -2.64 4.81 20.86
CA LEU A 346 -2.08 4.18 19.67
C LEU A 346 -2.91 2.95 19.21
N GLN A 347 -4.16 2.86 19.61
CA GLN A 347 -5.01 1.70 19.32
C GLN A 347 -5.21 1.47 17.82
N GLU A 348 -5.37 2.54 17.05
CA GLU A 348 -5.49 2.49 15.58
C GLU A 348 -4.18 2.01 14.94
N GLU A 349 -3.03 2.41 15.47
CA GLU A 349 -1.71 1.97 15.00
C GLU A 349 -1.50 0.47 15.29
N TYR A 350 -1.84 0.00 16.48
CA TYR A 350 -1.74 -1.43 16.84
C TYR A 350 -2.63 -2.31 15.96
N THR A 351 -3.84 -1.85 15.63
CA THR A 351 -4.72 -2.60 14.72
C THR A 351 -4.18 -2.60 13.30
N SER A 352 -3.62 -1.50 12.81
CA SER A 352 -2.96 -1.43 11.51
C SER A 352 -1.76 -2.38 11.42
N MET A 353 -0.95 -2.47 12.48
CA MET A 353 0.13 -3.46 12.57
C MET A 353 -0.41 -4.89 12.51
N ASN A 354 -1.50 -5.19 13.24
CA ASN A 354 -2.11 -6.50 13.22
C ASN A 354 -2.70 -6.85 11.84
N VAL A 355 -3.28 -5.89 11.11
CA VAL A 355 -3.68 -6.07 9.70
C VAL A 355 -2.45 -6.45 8.87
N PHE A 356 -1.38 -5.69 8.95
CA PHE A 356 -0.13 -5.96 8.22
C PHE A 356 0.45 -7.35 8.56
N TYR A 357 0.44 -7.76 9.83
CA TYR A 357 0.94 -9.08 10.25
C TYR A 357 0.08 -10.22 9.72
N ASN A 358 -1.22 -10.03 9.69
CA ASN A 358 -2.21 -11.09 9.50
C ASN A 358 -2.70 -11.21 8.04
N SER A 359 -2.82 -10.13 7.29
CA SER A 359 -3.51 -10.13 6.00
C SER A 359 -2.75 -9.41 4.88
N VAL A 360 -3.21 -9.65 3.64
CA VAL A 360 -2.74 -8.97 2.43
C VAL A 360 -3.94 -8.77 1.50
N CYS A 361 -4.22 -7.52 1.12
CA CYS A 361 -5.24 -7.24 0.11
C CYS A 361 -4.65 -7.35 -1.30
N LEU A 362 -5.19 -8.25 -2.10
CA LEU A 362 -4.78 -8.44 -3.50
C LEU A 362 -5.89 -7.90 -4.40
N LYS A 363 -5.63 -6.76 -5.07
CA LYS A 363 -6.60 -6.06 -5.93
C LYS A 363 -6.77 -6.68 -7.34
N LYS A 364 -6.05 -7.76 -7.67
CA LYS A 364 -6.11 -8.38 -9.00
C LYS A 364 -7.07 -9.56 -9.05
N ASN A 365 -7.68 -9.77 -10.21
CA ASN A 365 -8.40 -11.00 -10.50
C ASN A 365 -7.46 -12.20 -10.30
N LYS A 366 -7.88 -13.17 -9.52
CA LYS A 366 -7.08 -14.35 -9.16
C LYS A 366 -7.98 -15.55 -8.86
N PRO A 367 -7.46 -16.79 -9.00
CA PRO A 367 -8.16 -17.96 -8.48
C PRO A 367 -8.32 -17.87 -6.95
N ILE A 368 -9.40 -18.51 -6.45
CA ILE A 368 -9.58 -18.70 -5.01
C ILE A 368 -8.41 -19.49 -4.44
N SER A 369 -7.91 -19.03 -3.30
CA SER A 369 -6.78 -19.64 -2.63
C SER A 369 -7.03 -19.80 -1.13
N PHE A 370 -6.20 -20.61 -0.49
CA PHE A 370 -6.16 -20.77 0.96
C PHE A 370 -5.94 -19.43 1.66
N GLY A 371 -6.81 -19.08 2.60
CA GLY A 371 -6.76 -17.82 3.33
C GLY A 371 -7.61 -16.70 2.75
N ASP A 372 -8.22 -16.87 1.58
CA ASP A 372 -9.10 -15.84 1.01
C ASP A 372 -10.34 -15.65 1.87
N VAL A 373 -10.64 -14.40 2.20
CA VAL A 373 -11.77 -13.99 3.03
C VAL A 373 -12.79 -13.30 2.16
N PHE A 374 -14.03 -13.71 2.33
CA PHE A 374 -15.19 -13.16 1.65
C PHE A 374 -16.23 -12.69 2.64
N ARG A 375 -17.06 -11.73 2.24
CA ARG A 375 -18.23 -11.25 2.97
C ARG A 375 -19.50 -11.60 2.19
N CYS A 376 -20.52 -12.09 2.90
CA CYS A 376 -21.85 -12.32 2.35
C CYS A 376 -22.89 -12.14 3.46
N ASP A 377 -23.93 -11.36 3.21
CA ASP A 377 -25.04 -11.12 4.14
C ASP A 377 -24.60 -10.70 5.57
N GLY A 378 -23.51 -9.91 5.67
CA GLY A 378 -22.96 -9.44 6.95
C GLY A 378 -22.08 -10.45 7.71
N GLU A 379 -21.85 -11.62 7.15
CA GLU A 379 -21.00 -12.67 7.71
C GLU A 379 -19.72 -12.82 6.88
N TYR A 380 -18.68 -13.37 7.50
CA TYR A 380 -17.39 -13.60 6.87
C TYR A 380 -17.14 -15.09 6.65
N TYR A 381 -16.43 -15.40 5.57
CA TYR A 381 -16.08 -16.76 5.17
C TYR A 381 -14.60 -16.79 4.76
N ILE A 382 -13.78 -17.59 5.45
CA ILE A 382 -12.38 -17.80 5.06
C ILE A 382 -12.22 -19.15 4.36
N CYS A 383 -11.56 -19.17 3.21
CA CYS A 383 -11.24 -20.39 2.51
C CYS A 383 -10.14 -21.15 3.26
N ILE A 384 -10.47 -22.35 3.74
CA ILE A 384 -9.55 -23.26 4.44
C ILE A 384 -9.26 -24.53 3.64
N THR A 385 -9.58 -24.55 2.34
CA THR A 385 -9.21 -25.59 1.40
C THR A 385 -7.70 -25.60 1.20
N ALA A 386 -7.07 -26.77 1.29
CA ALA A 386 -5.61 -26.89 1.11
C ALA A 386 -5.14 -26.26 -0.22
N LEU A 387 -3.95 -25.66 -0.23
CA LEU A 387 -3.39 -24.97 -1.41
C LEU A 387 -3.36 -25.87 -2.66
N CYS A 388 -2.95 -27.14 -2.49
CA CYS A 388 -2.92 -28.10 -3.60
C CYS A 388 -4.30 -28.40 -4.19
N ASP A 389 -5.36 -28.35 -3.37
CA ASP A 389 -6.74 -28.56 -3.79
C ASP A 389 -7.33 -27.30 -4.42
N CYS A 390 -6.98 -26.11 -3.90
CA CYS A 390 -7.32 -24.82 -4.54
C CYS A 390 -6.73 -24.73 -5.96
N ALA A 391 -5.53 -25.25 -6.14
CA ALA A 391 -4.86 -25.25 -7.44
C ALA A 391 -5.48 -26.26 -8.44
N ARG A 392 -6.25 -27.25 -7.97
CA ARG A 392 -6.86 -28.31 -8.79
C ARG A 392 -8.35 -28.49 -8.46
N PRO A 393 -9.18 -27.45 -8.62
CA PRO A 393 -10.58 -27.46 -8.16
C PRO A 393 -11.42 -28.53 -8.85
N GLY A 394 -11.13 -28.86 -10.10
CA GLY A 394 -11.82 -29.93 -10.85
C GLY A 394 -11.70 -31.31 -10.22
N LYS A 395 -10.60 -31.61 -9.48
CA LYS A 395 -10.46 -32.89 -8.75
C LYS A 395 -11.45 -33.02 -7.58
N ARG A 396 -12.02 -31.90 -7.11
CA ARG A 396 -12.98 -31.84 -6.02
C ARG A 396 -14.37 -31.36 -6.47
N ASN A 397 -14.67 -31.43 -7.75
CA ASN A 397 -15.92 -30.95 -8.32
C ASN A 397 -16.21 -29.49 -7.92
N ASN A 398 -15.17 -28.64 -7.90
CA ASN A 398 -15.25 -27.24 -7.50
C ASN A 398 -15.81 -26.99 -6.08
N SER A 399 -15.62 -27.96 -5.18
CA SER A 399 -16.04 -27.83 -3.78
C SER A 399 -14.90 -27.29 -2.93
N PHE A 400 -15.15 -26.19 -2.23
CA PHE A 400 -14.21 -25.54 -1.33
C PHE A 400 -14.70 -25.56 0.11
N TYR A 401 -13.78 -25.70 1.06
CA TYR A 401 -14.09 -25.59 2.48
C TYR A 401 -13.90 -24.16 2.96
N PHE A 402 -14.91 -23.66 3.66
CA PHE A 402 -14.88 -22.35 4.30
C PHE A 402 -15.15 -22.47 5.80
N ALA A 403 -14.50 -21.62 6.59
CA ALA A 403 -14.88 -21.40 7.97
C ALA A 403 -15.65 -20.06 8.07
N LYS A 404 -16.75 -20.07 8.83
CA LYS A 404 -17.58 -18.90 9.05
C LYS A 404 -17.06 -18.09 10.23
N GLY A 405 -17.11 -16.76 10.09
CA GLY A 405 -16.69 -15.81 11.11
C GLY A 405 -17.75 -14.72 11.33
N THR A 406 -17.68 -14.11 12.50
CA THR A 406 -18.55 -12.99 12.90
C THR A 406 -17.74 -11.76 13.20
N SER A 407 -18.29 -10.58 12.85
CA SER A 407 -17.69 -9.29 13.19
C SER A 407 -17.63 -9.09 14.70
N ILE A 408 -16.55 -8.51 15.17
CA ILE A 408 -16.35 -8.10 16.57
C ILE A 408 -15.84 -6.66 16.65
N THR A 409 -15.84 -6.08 17.85
CA THR A 409 -15.32 -4.73 18.05
C THR A 409 -13.78 -4.70 18.11
N CYS A 410 -13.18 -3.54 17.83
CA CYS A 410 -11.74 -3.32 18.00
C CYS A 410 -11.26 -3.68 19.41
N ASN A 411 -11.98 -3.23 20.43
CA ASN A 411 -11.65 -3.51 21.82
C ASN A 411 -11.65 -5.00 22.14
N ASP A 412 -12.62 -5.75 21.61
CA ASP A 412 -12.70 -7.19 21.82
C ASP A 412 -11.55 -7.91 21.09
N ALA A 413 -11.24 -7.48 19.86
CA ALA A 413 -10.12 -8.04 19.11
C ALA A 413 -8.78 -7.86 19.85
N LEU A 414 -8.48 -6.66 20.35
CA LEU A 414 -7.24 -6.38 21.09
C LEU A 414 -7.18 -7.08 22.46
N LYS A 415 -8.32 -7.26 23.15
CA LYS A 415 -8.38 -7.96 24.43
C LYS A 415 -8.21 -9.47 24.31
N ILE A 416 -8.87 -10.06 23.31
CA ILE A 416 -8.87 -11.51 23.12
C ILE A 416 -7.51 -11.96 22.54
N GLY A 417 -6.94 -11.17 21.63
CA GLY A 417 -5.68 -11.51 20.98
C GLY A 417 -5.76 -12.83 20.21
N ASP A 418 -4.69 -13.61 20.24
CA ASP A 418 -4.57 -14.85 19.48
C ASP A 418 -5.42 -16.02 20.05
N GLY A 419 -5.84 -15.95 21.30
CA GLY A 419 -6.63 -17.01 21.96
C GLY A 419 -7.99 -17.28 21.32
N GLY A 420 -8.55 -16.33 20.57
CA GLY A 420 -9.90 -16.39 20.04
C GLY A 420 -10.03 -16.63 18.53
N PHE A 421 -8.99 -17.04 17.83
CA PHE A 421 -9.02 -17.19 16.37
C PHE A 421 -9.54 -15.92 15.67
N ILE A 422 -8.86 -14.79 15.94
CA ILE A 422 -9.22 -13.49 15.40
C ILE A 422 -8.39 -13.21 14.16
N SER A 423 -9.01 -12.54 13.20
CA SER A 423 -8.34 -11.91 12.06
C SER A 423 -8.64 -10.43 12.02
N TYR A 424 -7.61 -9.67 11.68
CA TYR A 424 -7.67 -8.24 11.42
C TYR A 424 -7.73 -8.06 9.90
N LEU A 425 -8.83 -7.48 9.42
CA LEU A 425 -9.05 -7.25 8.00
C LEU A 425 -8.80 -5.78 7.66
N ASN A 426 -8.81 -5.45 6.38
CA ASN A 426 -8.75 -4.05 5.94
C ASN A 426 -9.96 -3.25 6.45
N ASN A 427 -9.86 -1.91 6.47
CA ASN A 427 -10.96 -0.99 6.82
C ASN A 427 -11.49 -1.11 8.25
N ASN A 428 -10.63 -1.39 9.24
CA ASN A 428 -11.00 -1.54 10.64
C ASN A 428 -12.07 -2.62 10.90
N GLU A 429 -12.09 -3.66 10.10
CA GLU A 429 -12.92 -4.84 10.28
C GLU A 429 -12.18 -5.93 11.04
N TYR A 430 -12.84 -6.52 12.05
CA TYR A 430 -12.26 -7.55 12.91
C TYR A 430 -13.20 -8.74 12.94
N VAL A 431 -12.67 -9.93 12.75
CA VAL A 431 -13.47 -11.16 12.61
C VAL A 431 -12.99 -12.23 13.57
N LYS A 432 -13.93 -12.85 14.25
CA LYS A 432 -13.72 -14.03 15.07
C LYS A 432 -14.22 -15.28 14.35
N TRP A 433 -13.34 -16.26 14.16
CA TRP A 433 -13.57 -17.50 13.39
C TRP A 433 -14.10 -18.65 14.20
N ASN A 434 -14.76 -18.43 15.30
CA ASN A 434 -15.33 -19.50 16.11
C ASN A 434 -16.83 -19.29 16.28
N LEU A 435 -17.58 -20.36 16.25
CA LEU A 435 -18.97 -20.34 16.67
C LEU A 435 -19.02 -20.04 18.16
N LYS A 436 -19.91 -19.13 18.53
CA LYS A 436 -20.13 -18.76 19.91
C LYS A 436 -20.74 -19.95 20.63
N SER A 437 -20.01 -20.55 21.55
CA SER A 437 -20.63 -21.38 22.57
C SER A 437 -20.93 -20.55 23.81
N SER A 438 -21.87 -20.99 24.61
CA SER A 438 -22.02 -20.55 26.00
C SER A 438 -20.72 -20.79 26.77
N SER A 439 -20.47 -20.04 27.81
CA SER A 439 -19.18 -19.90 28.51
C SER A 439 -18.43 -21.18 28.91
N ASP A 440 -19.03 -22.34 28.81
CA ASP A 440 -18.48 -23.60 29.36
C ASP A 440 -18.27 -24.71 28.33
N GLU A 441 -18.53 -24.49 27.04
CA GLU A 441 -18.35 -25.50 25.99
C GLU A 441 -17.13 -25.23 25.12
N PRO A 442 -16.42 -26.27 24.65
CA PRO A 442 -15.31 -26.09 23.73
C PRO A 442 -15.77 -25.42 22.44
N VAL A 443 -15.04 -24.40 22.05
CA VAL A 443 -15.33 -23.63 20.83
C VAL A 443 -14.78 -24.40 19.64
N TYR A 444 -15.66 -24.72 18.69
CA TYR A 444 -15.27 -25.40 17.44
C TYR A 444 -15.46 -24.49 16.25
N ILE A 445 -14.50 -24.51 15.33
CA ILE A 445 -14.63 -23.97 13.99
C ILE A 445 -15.19 -25.10 13.12
N VAL A 446 -16.38 -24.90 12.56
CA VAL A 446 -17.04 -25.89 11.70
C VAL A 446 -16.77 -25.54 10.23
N PRO A 447 -16.12 -26.42 9.47
CA PRO A 447 -15.92 -26.19 8.04
C PRO A 447 -17.23 -26.44 7.27
N GLU A 448 -17.60 -25.49 6.42
CA GLU A 448 -18.68 -25.66 5.43
C GLU A 448 -18.08 -26.01 4.07
N SER A 449 -18.60 -27.05 3.41
CA SER A 449 -18.26 -27.36 2.02
C SER A 449 -19.23 -26.63 1.10
N LEU A 450 -18.72 -25.70 0.30
CA LEU A 450 -19.50 -24.88 -0.62
C LEU A 450 -19.07 -25.15 -2.06
N LEU A 451 -20.03 -25.18 -2.98
CA LEU A 451 -19.76 -25.31 -4.40
C LEU A 451 -19.48 -23.91 -5.00
N VAL A 452 -18.36 -23.79 -5.70
CA VAL A 452 -17.97 -22.56 -6.38
C VAL A 452 -17.87 -22.85 -7.87
N PRO A 453 -18.90 -22.54 -8.67
CA PRO A 453 -18.97 -22.90 -10.10
C PRO A 453 -17.77 -22.34 -10.90
N CYS A 454 -17.34 -21.12 -10.59
CA CYS A 454 -16.15 -20.50 -11.14
C CYS A 454 -15.19 -20.12 -10.01
N ASN A 455 -14.00 -20.71 -10.01
CA ASN A 455 -13.00 -20.45 -8.96
C ASN A 455 -12.19 -19.16 -9.17
N LEU A 456 -12.54 -18.33 -10.14
CA LEU A 456 -11.87 -17.04 -10.41
C LEU A 456 -12.60 -15.91 -9.69
N ILE A 457 -11.89 -15.17 -8.85
CA ILE A 457 -12.36 -13.90 -8.27
C ILE A 457 -12.28 -12.85 -9.37
N VAL A 458 -13.41 -12.29 -9.76
CA VAL A 458 -13.54 -11.24 -10.78
C VAL A 458 -14.24 -10.04 -10.16
N ASP A 459 -13.68 -8.86 -10.33
CA ASP A 459 -14.19 -7.62 -9.73
C ASP A 459 -14.52 -7.77 -8.24
N GLN A 460 -13.58 -8.43 -7.51
CA GLN A 460 -13.70 -8.71 -6.08
C GLN A 460 -14.89 -9.61 -5.70
N LYS A 461 -15.47 -10.39 -6.60
CA LYS A 461 -16.65 -11.22 -6.36
C LYS A 461 -16.48 -12.63 -6.89
N ILE A 462 -17.19 -13.55 -6.21
CA ILE A 462 -17.42 -14.94 -6.67
C ILE A 462 -18.87 -15.33 -6.45
N GLU A 463 -19.34 -16.29 -7.24
CA GLU A 463 -20.62 -16.95 -7.01
C GLU A 463 -20.41 -18.25 -6.24
N VAL A 464 -21.24 -18.46 -5.22
CA VAL A 464 -21.20 -19.63 -4.35
C VAL A 464 -22.57 -20.25 -4.28
N GLU A 465 -22.66 -21.54 -4.50
CA GLU A 465 -23.90 -22.31 -4.40
C GLU A 465 -23.99 -23.02 -3.05
N LYS A 466 -25.11 -22.80 -2.36
CA LYS A 466 -25.44 -23.47 -1.10
C LYS A 466 -26.72 -24.28 -1.23
N LEU A 467 -26.71 -25.48 -0.65
CA LEU A 467 -27.92 -26.24 -0.46
C LEU A 467 -28.70 -25.67 0.73
N VAL A 468 -29.87 -25.12 0.48
CA VAL A 468 -30.76 -24.59 1.51
C VAL A 468 -32.01 -25.45 1.63
N PHE A 469 -32.51 -25.62 2.86
CA PHE A 469 -33.72 -26.37 3.14
C PHE A 469 -34.85 -25.37 3.38
N GLU A 470 -35.77 -25.26 2.43
CA GLU A 470 -36.93 -24.36 2.54
C GLU A 470 -38.22 -25.14 2.34
N ASN A 471 -39.17 -25.02 3.29
CA ASN A 471 -40.47 -25.70 3.24
C ASN A 471 -40.38 -27.22 3.02
N GLY A 472 -39.40 -27.88 3.61
CA GLY A 472 -39.22 -29.33 3.48
C GLY A 472 -38.57 -29.79 2.14
N VAL A 473 -38.14 -28.87 1.30
CA VAL A 473 -37.49 -29.16 0.01
C VAL A 473 -36.09 -28.59 -0.01
N SER A 474 -35.12 -29.40 -0.44
CA SER A 474 -33.76 -28.96 -0.69
C SER A 474 -33.68 -28.17 -2.01
N LYS A 475 -33.16 -26.95 -1.98
CA LYS A 475 -32.92 -26.12 -3.14
C LYS A 475 -31.49 -25.62 -3.16
N ILE A 476 -30.91 -25.53 -4.35
CA ILE A 476 -29.62 -24.84 -4.55
C ILE A 476 -29.95 -23.34 -4.69
N LYS A 477 -29.26 -22.52 -3.89
CA LYS A 477 -29.35 -21.07 -3.94
C LYS A 477 -27.96 -20.49 -4.18
N THR A 478 -27.88 -19.57 -5.14
CA THR A 478 -26.64 -18.87 -5.46
C THR A 478 -26.51 -17.61 -4.63
N TYR A 479 -25.34 -17.39 -4.06
CA TYR A 479 -24.96 -16.21 -3.29
C TYR A 479 -23.76 -15.55 -3.92
N VAL A 480 -23.69 -14.23 -3.87
CA VAL A 480 -22.50 -13.46 -4.27
C VAL A 480 -21.65 -13.20 -3.04
N PHE A 481 -20.42 -13.70 -3.06
CA PHE A 481 -19.44 -13.49 -2.02
C PHE A 481 -18.47 -12.39 -2.47
N GLU A 482 -18.33 -11.34 -1.67
CA GLU A 482 -17.41 -10.23 -1.92
C GLU A 482 -16.04 -10.52 -1.28
N TYR A 483 -14.98 -10.51 -2.08
CA TYR A 483 -13.62 -10.67 -1.57
C TYR A 483 -13.21 -9.46 -0.73
N VAL A 484 -12.67 -9.71 0.45
CA VAL A 484 -12.22 -8.68 1.39
C VAL A 484 -10.70 -8.60 1.42
N THR A 485 -10.04 -9.73 1.68
CA THR A 485 -8.60 -9.82 1.86
C THR A 485 -8.14 -11.29 1.81
N THR A 486 -6.83 -11.51 1.85
CA THR A 486 -6.26 -12.86 2.04
C THR A 486 -5.51 -12.90 3.37
N ILE A 487 -5.87 -13.80 4.26
CA ILE A 487 -5.14 -14.06 5.51
C ILE A 487 -3.87 -14.84 5.19
N LYS A 488 -2.75 -14.43 5.77
CA LYS A 488 -1.46 -15.08 5.58
C LYS A 488 -1.49 -16.54 6.04
N GLN A 489 -0.69 -17.37 5.37
CA GLN A 489 -0.75 -18.84 5.50
C GLN A 489 -0.69 -19.34 6.94
N ASN A 490 0.19 -18.81 7.78
CA ASN A 490 0.35 -19.26 9.16
C ASN A 490 -0.92 -19.07 10.00
N TYR A 491 -1.58 -17.92 9.83
CA TYR A 491 -2.84 -17.62 10.54
C TYR A 491 -3.99 -18.50 10.01
N THR A 492 -4.09 -18.62 8.69
CA THR A 492 -5.10 -19.49 8.06
C THR A 492 -4.90 -20.95 8.44
N GLN A 493 -3.64 -21.43 8.49
CA GLN A 493 -3.33 -22.81 8.87
C GLN A 493 -3.77 -23.11 10.30
N ARG A 494 -3.66 -22.15 11.21
CA ARG A 494 -4.16 -22.30 12.58
C ARG A 494 -5.68 -22.49 12.60
N ILE A 495 -6.42 -21.70 11.81
CA ILE A 495 -7.88 -21.83 11.67
C ILE A 495 -8.25 -23.19 11.06
N ALA A 496 -7.59 -23.58 9.97
CA ALA A 496 -7.82 -24.85 9.29
C ALA A 496 -7.51 -26.06 10.19
N ASN A 497 -6.39 -26.03 10.90
CA ASN A 497 -6.03 -27.10 11.84
C ASN A 497 -7.08 -27.27 12.93
N HIS A 498 -7.63 -26.18 13.44
CA HIS A 498 -8.69 -26.24 14.44
C HIS A 498 -10.00 -26.77 13.85
N ALA A 499 -10.35 -26.35 12.63
CA ALA A 499 -11.57 -26.78 11.95
C ALA A 499 -11.56 -28.27 11.60
N PHE A 500 -10.37 -28.83 11.26
CA PHE A 500 -10.20 -30.24 10.91
C PHE A 500 -9.62 -31.10 12.03
N THR A 501 -9.56 -30.60 13.26
CA THR A 501 -9.11 -31.34 14.47
C THR A 501 -7.66 -31.85 14.43
N HIS A 502 -6.80 -31.23 13.66
CA HIS A 502 -5.37 -31.53 13.65
C HIS A 502 -4.58 -30.45 14.40
N PRO A 503 -4.16 -30.67 15.66
CA PRO A 503 -3.51 -29.66 16.48
C PRO A 503 -2.04 -29.49 16.12
N VAL A 504 -1.74 -28.84 15.00
CA VAL A 504 -0.40 -28.34 14.72
C VAL A 504 -0.32 -26.90 15.26
N ARG A 505 0.55 -26.65 16.24
CA ARG A 505 0.77 -25.29 16.75
C ARG A 505 1.56 -24.49 15.73
N VAL A 506 0.95 -23.45 15.20
CA VAL A 506 1.63 -22.38 14.46
C VAL A 506 1.73 -21.18 15.40
N GLY A 507 2.95 -20.73 15.67
CA GLY A 507 3.18 -19.50 16.43
C GLY A 507 2.71 -18.29 15.60
N ILE A 508 1.85 -17.47 16.18
CA ILE A 508 1.40 -16.20 15.62
C ILE A 508 1.42 -15.14 16.71
N ASP A 509 1.82 -13.93 16.35
CA ASP A 509 1.91 -12.82 17.28
C ASP A 509 0.99 -11.68 16.84
N PHE A 510 0.28 -11.12 17.83
CA PHE A 510 -0.51 -9.90 17.67
C PHE A 510 -0.14 -8.88 18.76
N VAL A 511 -0.27 -7.61 18.44
CA VAL A 511 -0.28 -6.54 19.43
C VAL A 511 -1.58 -6.66 20.23
N LYS A 512 -1.47 -6.83 21.54
CA LYS A 512 -2.62 -6.97 22.45
C LYS A 512 -2.48 -6.05 23.65
N LYS A 513 -3.61 -5.61 24.17
CA LYS A 513 -3.68 -4.92 25.45
C LYS A 513 -3.39 -5.92 26.58
N LYS A 514 -2.38 -5.61 27.42
CA LYS A 514 -2.09 -6.37 28.65
C LYS A 514 -3.02 -5.98 29.78
#